data_1d9c553f53919015591f5e5c1f585633
#
_entry.id   1d9c553f53919015591f5e5c1f585633
#
_cell.length_a   1.000
_cell.length_b   1.000
_cell.length_c   1.000
_cell.angle_alpha   90.00
_cell.angle_beta   90.00
_cell.angle_gamma   90.00
#
_symmetry.space_group_name_H-M   'P 1'
#
loop_
_entity.id
_entity.type
_entity.pdbx_description
1 polymer ?
#
loop_
_entity_poly.entity_id
_entity_poly.type
_entity_poly.pdbx_seq_one_letter_code
_entity_poly.pdbx_strand_id
1 'polypeptide(L)'
;MSPDILLFISDQHAPQYQAGGQMPVDTPNLAALREQGTAFDAAYTPCPLCVPARMAMLSGLSPHHTGIFTNNDTLPQTTPTFLHAMATAGYETVLVGRMHFIGPDQRHGFTRRVAPDFTNSGWVRPQKTLEQDFGVHTQTMGYKWCIDVVGGGASPVVCYDDMVLDALEQYLAQPHSKPQLIVVGTYGPHFPYVAPPELFLKYLKTAQLPATWQGNEPWLNAQQRNLQEPNTRAEIVLACQAAYKGLVEHTDGLIGRARAAFDVFTQNRGTPALFGYLSDHGDTVGEHGIYGKKSFFEKSVRIPMVFAGSGVWALVPHKGHSTCQSAGPWPHRV
;
A
#
# COMPACT_ATOMS: atom_id res chain seq x y z
N MET A 1 -5.07 -17.68 -24.51
CA MET A 1 -3.87 -16.91 -24.15
C MET A 1 -3.90 -16.67 -22.65
N SER A 2 -2.75 -16.74 -22.00
CA SER A 2 -2.62 -16.38 -20.58
C SER A 2 -2.90 -14.89 -20.40
N PRO A 3 -3.62 -14.45 -19.34
CA PRO A 3 -3.88 -13.05 -19.10
C PRO A 3 -2.60 -12.30 -18.72
N ASP A 4 -2.50 -11.03 -19.10
CA ASP A 4 -1.56 -10.12 -18.47
C ASP A 4 -2.17 -9.63 -17.14
N ILE A 5 -1.35 -9.51 -16.10
CA ILE A 5 -1.80 -9.22 -14.73
C ILE A 5 -1.04 -8.01 -14.20
N LEU A 6 -1.74 -7.02 -13.65
CA LEU A 6 -1.15 -5.92 -12.91
C LEU A 6 -1.75 -5.86 -11.51
N LEU A 7 -0.88 -5.92 -10.49
CA LEU A 7 -1.23 -5.71 -9.09
C LEU A 7 -0.65 -4.39 -8.62
N PHE A 8 -1.50 -3.43 -8.29
CA PHE A 8 -1.12 -2.15 -7.71
C PHE A 8 -1.21 -2.24 -6.18
N ILE A 9 -0.10 -2.07 -5.50
CA ILE A 9 0.02 -2.19 -4.04
C ILE A 9 0.43 -0.85 -3.46
N SER A 10 -0.49 -0.17 -2.78
CA SER A 10 -0.20 1.02 -2.00
C SER A 10 0.37 0.66 -0.63
N ASP A 11 0.96 1.62 0.08
CA ASP A 11 1.39 1.49 1.47
C ASP A 11 0.46 2.31 2.37
N GLN A 12 -0.13 1.65 3.36
CA GLN A 12 -0.82 2.32 4.46
C GLN A 12 -2.20 2.93 4.11
N HIS A 13 -2.93 2.40 3.12
CA HIS A 13 -4.27 2.89 2.79
C HIS A 13 -5.36 2.22 3.65
N ALA A 14 -5.99 3.01 4.52
CA ALA A 14 -7.15 2.59 5.31
C ALA A 14 -8.44 2.75 4.49
N PRO A 15 -9.29 1.69 4.32
CA PRO A 15 -10.44 1.72 3.43
C PRO A 15 -11.56 2.66 3.87
N GLN A 16 -11.50 3.21 5.08
CA GLN A 16 -12.40 4.26 5.54
C GLN A 16 -12.20 5.58 4.78
N TYR A 17 -11.01 5.78 4.18
CA TYR A 17 -10.63 6.96 3.41
C TYR A 17 -10.72 6.68 1.90
N GLN A 18 -11.95 6.59 1.40
CA GLN A 18 -12.27 6.43 -0.02
C GLN A 18 -13.69 6.93 -0.30
N ALA A 19 -14.09 6.97 -1.56
CA ALA A 19 -15.46 7.29 -1.96
C ALA A 19 -16.45 6.33 -1.26
N GLY A 20 -17.46 6.90 -0.59
CA GLY A 20 -18.44 6.14 0.19
C GLY A 20 -17.93 5.58 1.53
N GLY A 21 -16.69 5.85 1.91
CA GLY A 21 -16.13 5.47 3.22
C GLY A 21 -16.58 6.40 4.34
N GLN A 22 -16.27 6.04 5.59
CA GLN A 22 -16.61 6.83 6.79
C GLN A 22 -15.92 8.21 6.81
N MET A 23 -14.76 8.30 6.19
CA MET A 23 -13.96 9.53 6.05
C MET A 23 -13.82 9.84 4.55
N PRO A 24 -14.87 10.39 3.89
CA PRO A 24 -14.94 10.45 2.43
C PRO A 24 -13.75 11.16 1.80
N VAL A 25 -13.23 10.56 0.73
CA VAL A 25 -12.19 11.09 -0.14
C VAL A 25 -12.63 10.88 -1.58
N ASP A 26 -12.31 11.83 -2.45
CA ASP A 26 -12.60 11.70 -3.88
C ASP A 26 -11.64 10.67 -4.49
N THR A 27 -12.16 9.47 -4.75
CA THR A 27 -11.41 8.35 -5.33
C THR A 27 -12.19 7.76 -6.51
N PRO A 28 -12.37 8.53 -7.61
CA PRO A 28 -13.18 8.11 -8.74
C PRO A 28 -12.64 6.88 -9.47
N ASN A 29 -11.30 6.72 -9.54
CA ASN A 29 -10.68 5.59 -10.20
C ASN A 29 -10.88 4.29 -9.42
N LEU A 30 -10.73 4.34 -8.10
CA LEU A 30 -11.01 3.21 -7.23
C LEU A 30 -12.51 2.87 -7.21
N ALA A 31 -13.39 3.88 -7.22
CA ALA A 31 -14.82 3.67 -7.32
C ALA A 31 -15.19 2.96 -8.64
N ALA A 32 -14.68 3.43 -9.77
CA ALA A 32 -14.89 2.79 -11.08
C ALA A 32 -14.34 1.35 -11.10
N LEU A 33 -13.19 1.09 -10.49
CA LEU A 33 -12.62 -0.26 -10.38
C LEU A 33 -13.55 -1.19 -9.56
N ARG A 34 -14.14 -0.68 -8.47
CA ARG A 34 -15.11 -1.41 -7.64
C ARG A 34 -16.41 -1.74 -8.39
N GLU A 35 -16.90 -0.83 -9.22
CA GLU A 35 -18.10 -1.03 -10.06
C GLU A 35 -17.87 -2.06 -11.17
N GLN A 36 -16.65 -2.11 -11.74
CA GLN A 36 -16.29 -3.00 -12.84
C GLN A 36 -15.82 -4.39 -12.40
N GLY A 37 -15.56 -4.57 -11.11
CA GLY A 37 -14.90 -5.75 -10.58
C GLY A 37 -15.52 -6.31 -9.32
N THR A 38 -14.70 -7.05 -8.57
CA THR A 38 -15.04 -7.60 -7.26
C THR A 38 -14.27 -6.86 -6.18
N ALA A 39 -14.99 -6.23 -5.26
CA ALA A 39 -14.42 -5.58 -4.08
C ALA A 39 -14.62 -6.45 -2.84
N PHE A 40 -13.61 -6.55 -2.00
CA PHE A 40 -13.62 -7.29 -0.75
C PHE A 40 -13.77 -6.32 0.42
N ASP A 41 -14.95 -6.24 0.97
CA ASP A 41 -15.25 -5.27 2.05
C ASP A 41 -14.67 -5.67 3.42
N ALA A 42 -14.27 -6.92 3.58
CA ALA A 42 -13.67 -7.48 4.79
C ALA A 42 -12.31 -8.12 4.49
N ALA A 43 -11.41 -7.38 3.82
CA ALA A 43 -10.04 -7.78 3.61
C ALA A 43 -9.15 -7.25 4.76
N TYR A 44 -8.33 -8.13 5.33
CA TYR A 44 -7.48 -7.82 6.47
C TYR A 44 -6.03 -8.23 6.21
N THR A 45 -5.10 -7.37 6.63
CA THR A 45 -3.68 -7.73 6.66
C THR A 45 -3.37 -8.68 7.82
N PRO A 46 -2.52 -9.68 7.64
CA PRO A 46 -2.14 -10.58 8.73
C PRO A 46 -1.22 -9.91 9.77
N CYS A 47 -0.63 -8.76 9.42
CA CYS A 47 0.18 -7.95 10.32
C CYS A 47 0.17 -6.49 9.85
N PRO A 48 -0.21 -5.52 10.70
CA PRO A 48 -0.23 -4.12 10.34
C PRO A 48 1.17 -3.49 10.36
N LEU A 49 2.07 -4.01 9.53
CA LEU A 49 3.43 -3.53 9.35
C LEU A 49 3.95 -3.96 7.96
N CYS A 50 4.64 -3.05 7.26
CA CYS A 50 4.95 -3.20 5.84
C CYS A 50 5.65 -4.51 5.46
N VAL A 51 6.84 -4.81 6.03
CA VAL A 51 7.59 -6.03 5.66
C VAL A 51 6.82 -7.30 6.01
N PRO A 52 6.32 -7.50 7.25
CA PRO A 52 5.51 -8.68 7.56
C PRO A 52 4.29 -8.87 6.65
N ALA A 53 3.54 -7.79 6.37
CA ALA A 53 2.37 -7.84 5.49
C ALA A 53 2.76 -8.25 4.06
N ARG A 54 3.79 -7.60 3.50
CA ARG A 54 4.24 -7.84 2.12
C ARG A 54 4.86 -9.21 1.94
N MET A 55 5.65 -9.69 2.91
CA MET A 55 6.22 -11.03 2.87
C MET A 55 5.15 -12.11 3.02
N ALA A 56 4.14 -11.89 3.85
CA ALA A 56 2.98 -12.77 3.94
C ALA A 56 2.19 -12.81 2.63
N MET A 57 1.98 -11.66 1.98
CA MET A 57 1.32 -11.56 0.67
C MET A 57 2.07 -12.36 -0.40
N LEU A 58 3.39 -12.26 -0.46
CA LEU A 58 4.20 -12.95 -1.47
C LEU A 58 4.28 -14.47 -1.24
N SER A 59 4.45 -14.88 0.01
CA SER A 59 4.64 -16.30 0.36
C SER A 59 3.33 -17.07 0.56
N GLY A 60 2.21 -16.35 0.81
CA GLY A 60 0.95 -16.97 1.25
C GLY A 60 0.99 -17.51 2.67
N LEU A 61 2.03 -17.18 3.43
CA LEU A 61 2.25 -17.66 4.80
C LEU A 61 2.08 -16.51 5.81
N SER A 62 1.46 -16.80 6.94
CA SER A 62 1.34 -15.80 8.01
C SER A 62 2.72 -15.47 8.63
N PRO A 63 2.88 -14.32 9.29
CA PRO A 63 4.10 -13.95 10.00
C PRO A 63 4.57 -15.00 11.01
N HIS A 64 3.65 -15.73 11.63
CA HIS A 64 3.97 -16.86 12.53
C HIS A 64 4.75 -17.97 11.83
N HIS A 65 4.44 -18.26 10.57
CA HIS A 65 5.12 -19.31 9.81
C HIS A 65 6.42 -18.83 9.15
N THR A 66 6.47 -17.56 8.75
CA THR A 66 7.68 -16.98 8.12
C THR A 66 8.71 -16.53 9.13
N GLY A 67 8.31 -16.26 10.39
CA GLY A 67 9.16 -15.61 11.40
C GLY A 67 9.38 -14.11 11.17
N ILE A 68 8.66 -13.49 10.22
CA ILE A 68 8.81 -12.09 9.84
C ILE A 68 7.82 -11.24 10.64
N PHE A 69 8.29 -10.53 11.67
CA PHE A 69 7.45 -9.74 12.57
C PHE A 69 7.77 -8.23 12.55
N THR A 70 8.94 -7.85 12.03
CA THR A 70 9.41 -6.48 12.01
C THR A 70 9.87 -6.04 10.61
N ASN A 71 10.03 -4.72 10.43
CA ASN A 71 10.58 -4.18 9.18
C ASN A 71 12.10 -4.38 9.04
N ASN A 72 12.74 -5.07 9.98
CA ASN A 72 14.17 -5.41 9.92
C ASN A 72 14.39 -6.90 9.61
N ASP A 73 13.32 -7.70 9.56
CA ASP A 73 13.42 -9.13 9.30
C ASP A 73 13.55 -9.40 7.80
N THR A 74 14.28 -10.43 7.47
CA THR A 74 14.58 -10.83 6.09
C THR A 74 13.86 -12.14 5.76
N LEU A 75 13.09 -12.15 4.67
CA LEU A 75 12.50 -13.38 4.14
C LEU A 75 13.63 -14.29 3.63
N PRO A 76 13.74 -15.54 4.08
CA PRO A 76 14.76 -16.45 3.56
C PRO A 76 14.65 -16.63 2.04
N GLN A 77 15.78 -16.62 1.33
CA GLN A 77 15.82 -16.81 -0.13
C GLN A 77 15.22 -18.14 -0.59
N THR A 78 15.21 -19.13 0.28
CA THR A 78 14.62 -20.45 0.04
C THR A 78 13.10 -20.49 0.18
N THR A 79 12.48 -19.39 0.66
CA THR A 79 11.02 -19.34 0.81
C THR A 79 10.37 -19.16 -0.56
N PRO A 80 9.56 -20.11 -1.03
CA PRO A 80 8.85 -19.95 -2.29
C PRO A 80 7.79 -18.86 -2.17
N THR A 81 7.61 -18.11 -3.26
CA THR A 81 6.56 -17.11 -3.40
C THR A 81 5.67 -17.44 -4.59
N PHE A 82 4.48 -16.85 -4.68
CA PHE A 82 3.62 -17.04 -5.84
C PHE A 82 4.29 -16.58 -7.14
N LEU A 83 5.26 -15.66 -7.07
CA LEU A 83 6.02 -15.18 -8.22
C LEU A 83 6.89 -16.28 -8.84
N HIS A 84 7.47 -17.17 -8.02
CA HIS A 84 8.22 -18.33 -8.52
C HIS A 84 7.30 -19.27 -9.32
N ALA A 85 6.09 -19.52 -8.80
CA ALA A 85 5.11 -20.33 -9.51
C ALA A 85 4.70 -19.69 -10.84
N MET A 86 4.47 -18.39 -10.86
CA MET A 86 4.11 -17.65 -12.07
C MET A 86 5.27 -17.63 -13.08
N ALA A 87 6.51 -17.44 -12.63
CA ALA A 87 7.68 -17.53 -13.50
C ALA A 87 7.83 -18.93 -14.11
N THR A 88 7.60 -19.98 -13.33
CA THR A 88 7.59 -21.37 -13.81
C THR A 88 6.46 -21.61 -14.83
N ALA A 89 5.32 -20.94 -14.67
CA ALA A 89 4.22 -20.97 -15.64
C ALA A 89 4.49 -20.14 -16.92
N GLY A 90 5.68 -19.55 -17.05
CA GLY A 90 6.10 -18.84 -18.25
C GLY A 90 5.88 -17.32 -18.23
N TYR A 91 5.41 -16.76 -17.12
CA TYR A 91 5.27 -15.30 -16.97
C TYR A 91 6.63 -14.62 -16.80
N GLU A 92 6.75 -13.42 -17.33
CA GLU A 92 7.72 -12.46 -16.82
C GLU A 92 7.12 -11.78 -15.59
N THR A 93 7.76 -11.97 -14.43
CA THR A 93 7.34 -11.39 -13.16
C THR A 93 8.13 -10.11 -12.91
N VAL A 94 7.45 -8.97 -12.86
CA VAL A 94 8.04 -7.63 -12.91
C VAL A 94 7.68 -6.84 -11.67
N LEU A 95 8.69 -6.24 -11.04
CA LEU A 95 8.52 -5.28 -9.96
C LEU A 95 8.81 -3.87 -10.45
N VAL A 96 7.87 -2.96 -10.24
CA VAL A 96 8.03 -1.52 -10.47
C VAL A 96 7.84 -0.82 -9.14
N GLY A 97 8.92 -0.35 -8.53
CA GLY A 97 8.90 0.39 -7.28
C GLY A 97 9.03 -0.46 -6.02
N ARG A 98 8.19 -0.13 -5.03
CA ARG A 98 8.31 -0.57 -3.65
C ARG A 98 7.81 -2.01 -3.40
N MET A 99 8.63 -2.81 -2.74
CA MET A 99 8.20 -4.06 -2.10
C MET A 99 8.76 -4.19 -0.68
N HIS A 100 9.65 -3.30 -0.28
CA HIS A 100 10.26 -3.24 1.05
C HIS A 100 11.03 -4.50 1.40
N PHE A 101 11.77 -5.06 0.45
CA PHE A 101 12.64 -6.19 0.70
C PHE A 101 13.81 -5.81 1.60
N ILE A 102 14.04 -6.60 2.64
CA ILE A 102 15.19 -6.48 3.53
C ILE A 102 16.17 -7.62 3.22
N GLY A 103 17.44 -7.31 3.24
CA GLY A 103 18.51 -8.29 3.00
C GLY A 103 18.97 -8.37 1.54
N PRO A 104 19.79 -9.41 1.20
CA PRO A 104 20.47 -9.48 -0.12
C PRO A 104 19.55 -9.80 -1.28
N ASP A 105 18.51 -10.60 -1.07
CA ASP A 105 17.57 -10.89 -2.12
C ASP A 105 16.56 -9.75 -2.27
N GLN A 106 16.68 -9.00 -3.33
CA GLN A 106 15.80 -7.90 -3.71
C GLN A 106 14.80 -8.29 -4.79
N ARG A 107 14.60 -9.60 -5.03
CA ARG A 107 13.73 -10.12 -6.08
C ARG A 107 12.67 -11.10 -5.59
N HIS A 108 13.01 -12.06 -4.76
CA HIS A 108 12.10 -13.08 -4.22
C HIS A 108 11.12 -13.67 -5.27
N GLY A 109 11.65 -13.99 -6.47
CA GLY A 109 10.85 -14.54 -7.57
C GLY A 109 10.47 -13.54 -8.67
N PHE A 110 10.74 -12.24 -8.51
CA PHE A 110 10.69 -11.31 -9.65
C PHE A 110 11.84 -11.58 -10.61
N THR A 111 11.52 -11.79 -11.89
CA THR A 111 12.52 -11.96 -12.95
C THR A 111 13.12 -10.61 -13.37
N ARG A 112 12.37 -9.52 -13.21
CA ARG A 112 12.79 -8.16 -13.55
C ARG A 112 12.38 -7.15 -12.48
N ARG A 113 13.23 -6.15 -12.25
CA ARG A 113 12.94 -4.95 -11.48
C ARG A 113 13.16 -3.73 -12.35
N VAL A 114 12.13 -2.89 -12.50
CA VAL A 114 12.14 -1.73 -13.41
C VAL A 114 12.50 -0.45 -12.65
N ALA A 115 11.86 -0.22 -11.50
CA ALA A 115 12.18 0.89 -10.63
C ALA A 115 12.66 0.39 -9.26
N PRO A 116 13.68 1.04 -8.64
CA PRO A 116 14.16 0.66 -7.31
C PRO A 116 13.20 1.09 -6.21
N ASP A 117 13.33 0.45 -5.03
CA ASP A 117 12.79 0.96 -3.78
C ASP A 117 13.84 1.90 -3.16
N PHE A 118 13.42 3.00 -2.53
CA PHE A 118 14.34 3.88 -1.81
C PHE A 118 14.32 3.66 -0.29
N THR A 119 13.57 2.67 0.19
CA THR A 119 13.61 2.26 1.58
C THR A 119 14.98 1.66 1.91
N ASN A 120 15.46 1.92 3.11
CA ASN A 120 16.69 1.29 3.60
C ASN A 120 16.49 -0.24 3.69
N SER A 121 17.26 -0.97 2.89
CA SER A 121 17.21 -2.44 2.83
C SER A 121 17.98 -3.13 3.95
N GLY A 122 18.49 -2.39 4.93
CA GLY A 122 19.31 -2.91 6.03
C GLY A 122 20.79 -3.16 5.68
N TRP A 123 21.21 -2.90 4.44
CA TRP A 123 22.58 -3.10 3.97
C TRP A 123 23.49 -1.90 4.23
N VAL A 124 22.93 -0.72 4.20
CA VAL A 124 23.65 0.52 4.38
C VAL A 124 23.28 1.07 5.75
N ARG A 125 24.27 1.30 6.59
CA ARG A 125 24.04 2.09 7.81
C ARG A 125 23.47 3.43 7.39
N PRO A 126 22.41 3.92 8.06
CA PRO A 126 21.91 5.26 7.80
C PRO A 126 23.11 6.22 7.91
N GLN A 127 23.50 6.80 6.80
CA GLN A 127 24.36 7.99 6.86
C GLN A 127 23.53 9.10 7.48
N LYS A 128 24.18 10.07 8.11
CA LYS A 128 23.52 11.33 8.45
C LYS A 128 22.77 11.79 7.20
N THR A 129 21.47 11.90 7.31
CA THR A 129 20.65 12.30 6.19
C THR A 129 20.74 13.81 6.01
N LEU A 130 20.49 14.29 4.82
CA LEU A 130 20.34 15.74 4.57
C LEU A 130 19.33 16.39 5.51
N GLU A 131 18.39 15.63 6.03
CA GLU A 131 17.41 16.05 7.05
C GLU A 131 18.11 16.52 8.33
N GLN A 132 19.10 15.77 8.81
CA GLN A 132 19.82 16.07 10.05
C GLN A 132 20.75 17.28 9.91
N ASP A 133 21.31 17.45 8.71
CA ASP A 133 22.28 18.51 8.45
C ASP A 133 21.62 19.79 7.89
N PHE A 134 20.51 19.68 7.13
CA PHE A 134 19.90 20.80 6.40
C PHE A 134 18.38 20.88 6.55
N GLY A 135 17.74 20.01 7.32
CA GLY A 135 16.28 19.97 7.45
C GLY A 135 15.53 19.49 6.19
N VAL A 136 16.23 18.78 5.29
CA VAL A 136 15.65 18.28 4.03
C VAL A 136 15.26 16.81 4.21
N HIS A 137 13.97 16.50 4.06
CA HIS A 137 13.46 15.13 4.10
C HIS A 137 13.69 14.43 2.77
N THR A 138 14.58 13.45 2.75
CA THR A 138 14.97 12.70 1.55
C THR A 138 14.49 11.24 1.55
N GLN A 139 13.79 10.83 2.58
CA GLN A 139 13.26 9.45 2.78
C GLN A 139 11.95 9.47 3.55
N THR A 140 11.32 8.32 3.71
CA THR A 140 10.12 8.19 4.55
C THR A 140 10.49 8.37 6.02
N MET A 141 9.63 9.08 6.73
CA MET A 141 9.80 9.34 8.16
C MET A 141 9.57 8.06 8.99
N GLY A 142 10.26 7.95 10.11
CA GLY A 142 10.00 6.95 11.11
C GLY A 142 8.71 7.24 11.89
N TYR A 143 8.15 6.19 12.51
CA TYR A 143 6.88 6.25 13.23
C TYR A 143 6.79 7.35 14.30
N LYS A 144 7.85 7.54 15.09
CA LYS A 144 7.88 8.55 16.18
C LYS A 144 7.86 10.00 15.70
N TRP A 145 8.10 10.24 14.42
CA TRP A 145 8.20 11.60 13.85
C TRP A 145 7.19 11.82 12.73
N CYS A 146 6.19 10.94 12.61
CA CYS A 146 5.24 10.99 11.51
C CYS A 146 4.39 12.26 11.48
N ILE A 147 4.27 12.96 12.61
CA ILE A 147 3.52 14.21 12.75
C ILE A 147 4.41 15.46 12.88
N ASP A 148 5.73 15.33 12.80
CA ASP A 148 6.64 16.49 12.90
C ASP A 148 6.61 17.35 11.64
N VAL A 149 6.29 16.74 10.50
CA VAL A 149 6.13 17.43 9.21
C VAL A 149 4.79 17.06 8.61
N VAL A 150 3.88 18.01 8.61
CA VAL A 150 2.49 17.83 8.17
C VAL A 150 2.05 19.03 7.34
N GLY A 151 1.39 18.82 6.21
CA GLY A 151 0.81 19.91 5.43
C GLY A 151 0.73 19.66 3.93
N GLY A 152 0.77 20.75 3.19
CA GLY A 152 0.83 20.76 1.74
C GLY A 152 2.24 21.11 1.25
N GLY A 153 2.77 20.34 0.30
CA GLY A 153 4.12 20.57 -0.22
C GLY A 153 4.61 19.45 -1.12
N ALA A 154 5.86 19.54 -1.55
CA ALA A 154 6.58 18.44 -2.18
C ALA A 154 7.08 17.48 -1.09
N SER A 155 6.88 16.18 -1.32
CA SER A 155 7.40 15.16 -0.42
C SER A 155 8.15 14.08 -1.21
N PRO A 156 9.15 13.42 -0.60
CA PRO A 156 9.86 12.30 -1.25
C PRO A 156 8.90 11.17 -1.66
N VAL A 157 7.84 10.95 -0.88
CA VAL A 157 6.81 9.94 -1.15
C VAL A 157 6.10 10.24 -2.46
N VAL A 158 5.54 11.44 -2.60
CA VAL A 158 4.81 11.87 -3.81
C VAL A 158 5.72 11.82 -5.04
N CYS A 159 6.92 12.42 -4.95
CA CYS A 159 7.87 12.41 -6.07
C CYS A 159 8.30 10.99 -6.48
N TYR A 160 8.49 10.10 -5.51
CA TYR A 160 8.83 8.71 -5.79
C TYR A 160 7.69 7.97 -6.48
N ASP A 161 6.46 8.14 -6.02
CA ASP A 161 5.30 7.47 -6.58
C ASP A 161 5.05 7.92 -8.03
N ASP A 162 5.20 9.21 -8.32
CA ASP A 162 5.14 9.72 -9.70
C ASP A 162 6.22 9.08 -10.59
N MET A 163 7.47 8.98 -10.10
CA MET A 163 8.57 8.31 -10.81
C MET A 163 8.27 6.83 -11.05
N VAL A 164 7.64 6.12 -10.11
CA VAL A 164 7.24 4.72 -10.27
C VAL A 164 6.23 4.57 -11.40
N LEU A 165 5.26 5.49 -11.49
CA LEU A 165 4.26 5.47 -12.55
C LEU A 165 4.85 5.81 -13.91
N ASP A 166 5.76 6.79 -14.00
CA ASP A 166 6.49 7.10 -15.23
C ASP A 166 7.30 5.90 -15.72
N ALA A 167 7.95 5.18 -14.80
CA ALA A 167 8.69 3.95 -15.12
C ALA A 167 7.76 2.81 -15.57
N LEU A 168 6.57 2.66 -14.98
CA LEU A 168 5.56 1.71 -15.43
C LEU A 168 5.10 2.02 -16.85
N GLU A 169 4.73 3.25 -17.12
CA GLU A 169 4.25 3.70 -18.45
C GLU A 169 5.32 3.46 -19.53
N GLN A 170 6.58 3.81 -19.22
CA GLN A 170 7.71 3.52 -20.12
C GLN A 170 7.93 2.02 -20.36
N TYR A 171 7.77 1.20 -19.31
CA TYR A 171 7.86 -0.25 -19.43
C TYR A 171 6.76 -0.83 -20.31
N LEU A 172 5.50 -0.42 -20.09
CA LEU A 172 4.35 -0.89 -20.85
C LEU A 172 4.35 -0.44 -22.32
N ALA A 173 5.04 0.65 -22.64
CA ALA A 173 5.20 1.11 -24.02
C ALA A 173 6.15 0.24 -24.87
N GLN A 174 6.89 -0.68 -24.24
CA GLN A 174 7.84 -1.57 -24.93
C GLN A 174 7.14 -2.87 -25.38
N PRO A 175 7.66 -3.55 -26.43
CA PRO A 175 7.14 -4.85 -26.82
C PRO A 175 7.56 -5.95 -25.83
N HIS A 176 6.63 -6.83 -25.48
CA HIS A 176 6.87 -7.98 -24.60
C HIS A 176 6.33 -9.26 -25.23
N SER A 177 7.15 -10.32 -25.26
CA SER A 177 6.79 -11.61 -25.87
C SER A 177 6.12 -12.60 -24.92
N LYS A 178 6.37 -12.47 -23.62
CA LYS A 178 5.80 -13.33 -22.57
C LYS A 178 4.55 -12.70 -21.96
N PRO A 179 3.65 -13.49 -21.37
CA PRO A 179 2.62 -12.93 -20.49
C PRO A 179 3.28 -12.23 -19.30
N GLN A 180 2.71 -11.12 -18.87
CA GLN A 180 3.25 -10.25 -17.83
C GLN A 180 2.49 -10.42 -16.53
N LEU A 181 3.22 -10.56 -15.42
CA LEU A 181 2.72 -10.31 -14.07
C LEU A 181 3.49 -9.14 -13.50
N ILE A 182 2.86 -8.00 -13.42
CA ILE A 182 3.47 -6.75 -13.00
C ILE A 182 2.95 -6.39 -11.62
N VAL A 183 3.86 -6.16 -10.67
CA VAL A 183 3.54 -5.60 -9.37
C VAL A 183 4.07 -4.17 -9.33
N VAL A 184 3.17 -3.23 -9.14
CA VAL A 184 3.49 -1.81 -8.92
C VAL A 184 3.38 -1.54 -7.43
N GLY A 185 4.44 -1.07 -6.81
CA GLY A 185 4.46 -0.71 -5.41
C GLY A 185 4.72 0.77 -5.21
N THR A 186 3.80 1.47 -4.54
CA THR A 186 3.92 2.87 -4.18
C THR A 186 4.08 3.05 -2.67
N TYR A 187 4.52 4.24 -2.24
CA TYR A 187 4.54 4.63 -0.85
C TYR A 187 3.24 5.26 -0.39
N GLY A 188 2.56 6.03 -1.24
CA GLY A 188 1.30 6.68 -0.86
C GLY A 188 0.22 5.68 -0.44
N PRO A 189 -0.61 6.10 0.54
CA PRO A 189 -0.65 7.33 1.32
C PRO A 189 0.18 7.34 2.63
N HIS A 190 1.24 6.52 2.76
CA HIS A 190 2.13 6.48 3.92
C HIS A 190 2.69 7.87 4.28
N PHE A 191 2.85 8.18 5.56
CA PHE A 191 3.51 9.41 5.99
C PHE A 191 4.97 9.53 5.43
N PRO A 192 5.55 10.78 5.35
CA PRO A 192 5.10 12.02 6.00
C PRO A 192 3.74 12.48 5.49
N TYR A 193 2.90 13.03 6.38
CA TYR A 193 1.60 13.56 6.02
C TYR A 193 1.75 14.89 5.27
N VAL A 194 2.35 14.80 4.09
CA VAL A 194 2.57 15.92 3.18
C VAL A 194 1.99 15.59 1.81
N ALA A 195 0.88 16.20 1.48
CA ALA A 195 0.18 16.02 0.22
C ALA A 195 0.47 17.14 -0.78
N PRO A 196 0.19 16.96 -2.07
CA PRO A 196 0.17 18.08 -3.02
C PRO A 196 -0.62 19.25 -2.45
N PRO A 197 -0.12 20.51 -2.56
CA PRO A 197 -0.70 21.66 -1.88
C PRO A 197 -2.18 21.88 -2.13
N GLU A 198 -2.62 21.70 -3.37
CA GLU A 198 -4.03 21.86 -3.78
C GLU A 198 -4.93 20.81 -3.11
N LEU A 199 -4.48 19.56 -2.99
CA LEU A 199 -5.23 18.50 -2.34
C LEU A 199 -5.26 18.68 -0.82
N PHE A 200 -4.15 19.08 -0.22
CA PHE A 200 -4.12 19.44 1.19
C PHE A 200 -5.13 20.56 1.52
N LEU A 201 -5.09 21.66 0.77
CA LEU A 201 -5.99 22.78 0.97
C LEU A 201 -7.46 22.43 0.72
N LYS A 202 -7.74 21.55 -0.25
CA LYS A 202 -9.07 21.01 -0.49
C LYS A 202 -9.63 20.35 0.77
N TYR A 203 -8.88 19.42 1.35
CA TYR A 203 -9.34 18.63 2.50
C TYR A 203 -9.22 19.36 3.83
N LEU A 204 -8.35 20.35 3.97
CA LEU A 204 -8.24 21.14 5.19
C LEU A 204 -9.55 21.88 5.52
N LYS A 205 -10.32 22.27 4.49
CA LYS A 205 -11.62 22.95 4.65
C LYS A 205 -12.69 22.05 5.28
N THR A 206 -12.55 20.75 5.16
CA THR A 206 -13.53 19.75 5.61
C THR A 206 -12.95 18.72 6.60
N ALA A 207 -11.71 18.96 7.06
CA ALA A 207 -11.06 18.09 8.02
C ALA A 207 -11.83 18.07 9.35
N GLN A 208 -11.93 16.87 9.95
CA GLN A 208 -12.62 16.67 11.22
C GLN A 208 -11.71 15.90 12.16
N LEU A 209 -11.83 16.21 13.45
CA LEU A 209 -11.16 15.43 14.49
C LEU A 209 -11.82 14.06 14.60
N PRO A 210 -11.05 12.95 14.63
CA PRO A 210 -11.61 11.66 15.03
C PRO A 210 -12.24 11.77 16.42
N ALA A 211 -13.35 11.10 16.66
CA ALA A 211 -14.04 11.18 17.96
C ALA A 211 -13.13 10.75 19.13
N THR A 212 -12.17 9.90 18.88
CA THR A 212 -11.21 9.33 19.84
C THR A 212 -9.82 9.96 19.80
N TRP A 213 -9.66 11.12 19.15
CA TRP A 213 -8.34 11.72 18.88
C TRP A 213 -7.48 12.00 20.12
N GLN A 214 -8.12 12.18 21.30
CA GLN A 214 -7.40 12.42 22.56
C GLN A 214 -6.80 11.14 23.17
N GLY A 215 -7.27 9.96 22.75
CA GLY A 215 -6.74 8.69 23.25
C GLY A 215 -6.98 8.42 24.73
N ASN A 216 -8.06 8.98 25.29
CA ASN A 216 -8.37 8.91 26.72
C ASN A 216 -9.20 7.68 27.11
N GLU A 217 -9.44 6.75 26.19
CA GLU A 217 -10.29 5.60 26.44
C GLU A 217 -9.69 4.69 27.51
N PRO A 218 -10.46 4.35 28.56
CA PRO A 218 -9.95 3.60 29.73
C PRO A 218 -9.55 2.16 29.39
N TRP A 219 -10.08 1.61 28.29
CA TRP A 219 -9.81 0.24 27.85
C TRP A 219 -8.51 0.07 27.05
N LEU A 220 -7.83 1.16 26.66
CA LEU A 220 -6.52 1.09 26.00
C LEU A 220 -5.48 0.44 26.92
N ASN A 221 -4.82 -0.61 26.44
CA ASN A 221 -3.76 -1.28 27.17
C ASN A 221 -2.43 -0.50 27.11
N ALA A 222 -1.44 -0.92 27.89
CA ALA A 222 -0.13 -0.25 27.96
C ALA A 222 0.58 -0.21 26.59
N GLN A 223 0.48 -1.26 25.79
CA GLN A 223 1.11 -1.31 24.48
C GLN A 223 0.47 -0.30 23.52
N GLN A 224 -0.86 -0.19 23.52
CA GLN A 224 -1.58 0.79 22.71
C GLN A 224 -1.25 2.22 23.15
N ARG A 225 -1.18 2.47 24.48
CA ARG A 225 -0.77 3.78 25.01
C ARG A 225 0.64 4.17 24.62
N ASN A 226 1.57 3.21 24.51
CA ASN A 226 2.93 3.46 24.02
C ASN A 226 3.01 3.84 22.53
N LEU A 227 1.93 3.63 21.77
CA LEU A 227 1.82 4.06 20.37
C LEU A 227 1.23 5.46 20.21
N GLN A 228 0.67 6.03 21.30
CA GLN A 228 0.08 7.37 21.26
C GLN A 228 1.16 8.45 21.10
N GLU A 229 0.80 9.53 20.41
CA GLU A 229 1.55 10.78 20.42
C GLU A 229 0.84 11.73 21.41
N PRO A 230 1.29 11.76 22.67
CA PRO A 230 0.61 12.54 23.71
C PRO A 230 0.72 14.04 23.43
N ASN A 231 -0.30 14.77 23.85
CA ASN A 231 -0.35 16.24 23.74
C ASN A 231 -0.37 16.80 22.30
N THR A 232 -0.73 15.99 21.33
CA THR A 232 -0.92 16.48 19.94
C THR A 232 -2.05 17.51 19.93
N ARG A 233 -1.77 18.70 19.40
CA ARG A 233 -2.78 19.78 19.31
C ARG A 233 -3.80 19.46 18.21
N ALA A 234 -5.04 19.90 18.40
CA ALA A 234 -6.14 19.68 17.46
C ALA A 234 -5.79 20.11 16.02
N GLU A 235 -5.07 21.21 15.87
CA GLU A 235 -4.67 21.73 14.55
C GLU A 235 -3.75 20.76 13.80
N ILE A 236 -2.86 20.07 14.51
CA ILE A 236 -1.98 19.04 13.94
C ILE A 236 -2.80 17.82 13.51
N VAL A 237 -3.75 17.39 14.32
CA VAL A 237 -4.66 16.29 13.97
C VAL A 237 -5.45 16.62 12.70
N LEU A 238 -6.03 17.84 12.62
CA LEU A 238 -6.76 18.27 11.43
C LEU A 238 -5.87 18.34 10.20
N ALA A 239 -4.65 18.83 10.36
CA ALA A 239 -3.67 18.87 9.26
C ALA A 239 -3.28 17.44 8.80
N CYS A 240 -3.09 16.49 9.73
CA CYS A 240 -2.83 15.08 9.39
C CYS A 240 -4.01 14.47 8.61
N GLN A 241 -5.24 14.69 9.07
CA GLN A 241 -6.46 14.23 8.38
C GLN A 241 -6.53 14.79 6.95
N ALA A 242 -6.28 16.09 6.78
CA ALA A 242 -6.31 16.74 5.49
C ALA A 242 -5.22 16.21 4.55
N ALA A 243 -3.99 16.11 5.05
CA ALA A 243 -2.85 15.64 4.26
C ALA A 243 -3.03 14.16 3.86
N TYR A 244 -3.47 13.30 4.78
CA TYR A 244 -3.71 11.89 4.48
C TYR A 244 -4.81 11.71 3.41
N LYS A 245 -5.92 12.46 3.50
CA LYS A 245 -6.95 12.47 2.45
C LYS A 245 -6.38 12.93 1.11
N GLY A 246 -5.54 13.96 1.10
CA GLY A 246 -4.86 14.43 -0.11
C GLY A 246 -3.92 13.38 -0.71
N LEU A 247 -3.19 12.64 0.13
CA LEU A 247 -2.33 11.52 -0.32
C LEU A 247 -3.16 10.37 -0.89
N VAL A 248 -4.32 10.06 -0.30
CA VAL A 248 -5.24 9.03 -0.82
C VAL A 248 -5.78 9.43 -2.19
N GLU A 249 -6.23 10.69 -2.38
CA GLU A 249 -6.69 11.17 -3.69
C GLU A 249 -5.55 11.17 -4.72
N HIS A 250 -4.34 11.55 -4.34
CA HIS A 250 -3.17 11.44 -5.20
C HIS A 250 -2.93 9.98 -5.63
N THR A 251 -2.95 9.03 -4.68
CA THR A 251 -2.82 7.60 -4.96
C THR A 251 -3.92 7.10 -5.91
N ASP A 252 -5.16 7.58 -5.77
CA ASP A 252 -6.25 7.27 -6.70
C ASP A 252 -5.94 7.74 -8.12
N GLY A 253 -5.36 8.92 -8.28
CA GLY A 253 -4.88 9.40 -9.58
C GLY A 253 -3.83 8.48 -10.21
N LEU A 254 -2.91 7.96 -9.39
CA LEU A 254 -1.89 7.00 -9.85
C LEU A 254 -2.51 5.65 -10.25
N ILE A 255 -3.53 5.17 -9.53
CA ILE A 255 -4.31 3.98 -9.91
C ILE A 255 -4.95 4.19 -11.29
N GLY A 256 -5.53 5.36 -11.54
CA GLY A 256 -6.11 5.73 -12.83
C GLY A 256 -5.09 5.71 -13.97
N ARG A 257 -3.92 6.30 -13.77
CA ARG A 257 -2.80 6.27 -14.73
C ARG A 257 -2.35 4.83 -15.03
N ALA A 258 -2.10 4.03 -13.98
CA ALA A 258 -1.68 2.64 -14.13
C ALA A 258 -2.71 1.82 -14.90
N ARG A 259 -4.00 1.98 -14.58
CA ARG A 259 -5.09 1.29 -15.27
C ARG A 259 -5.16 1.66 -16.74
N ALA A 260 -5.15 2.95 -17.06
CA ALA A 260 -5.22 3.42 -18.43
C ALA A 260 -4.05 2.91 -19.29
N ALA A 261 -2.81 2.98 -18.77
CA ALA A 261 -1.64 2.46 -19.46
C ALA A 261 -1.70 0.94 -19.66
N PHE A 262 -2.17 0.20 -18.65
CA PHE A 262 -2.31 -1.26 -18.73
C PHE A 262 -3.42 -1.70 -19.69
N ASP A 263 -4.54 -0.98 -19.75
CA ASP A 263 -5.62 -1.26 -20.71
C ASP A 263 -5.14 -1.08 -22.15
N VAL A 264 -4.40 -0.02 -22.46
CA VAL A 264 -3.78 0.18 -23.78
C VAL A 264 -2.79 -0.93 -24.10
N PHE A 265 -1.95 -1.31 -23.14
CA PHE A 265 -0.97 -2.37 -23.29
C PHE A 265 -1.61 -3.72 -23.65
N THR A 266 -2.65 -4.13 -22.90
CA THR A 266 -3.33 -5.41 -23.14
C THR A 266 -4.17 -5.42 -24.41
N GLN A 267 -4.79 -4.29 -24.77
CA GLN A 267 -5.51 -4.13 -26.04
C GLN A 267 -4.56 -4.30 -27.23
N ASN A 268 -3.39 -3.66 -27.21
CA ASN A 268 -2.40 -3.76 -28.28
C ASN A 268 -1.85 -5.19 -28.45
N ARG A 269 -1.82 -5.95 -27.35
CA ARG A 269 -1.39 -7.37 -27.36
C ARG A 269 -2.51 -8.35 -27.68
N GLY A 270 -3.76 -7.92 -27.60
CA GLY A 270 -4.93 -8.79 -27.72
C GLY A 270 -5.01 -9.83 -26.61
N THR A 271 -4.49 -9.52 -25.40
CA THR A 271 -4.45 -10.43 -24.26
C THR A 271 -5.59 -10.11 -23.26
N PRO A 272 -6.15 -11.13 -22.58
CA PRO A 272 -7.02 -10.88 -21.42
C PRO A 272 -6.25 -10.09 -20.34
N ALA A 273 -6.96 -9.24 -19.60
CA ALA A 273 -6.38 -8.36 -18.58
C ALA A 273 -6.96 -8.65 -17.20
N LEU A 274 -6.11 -8.69 -16.18
CA LEU A 274 -6.50 -8.68 -14.76
C LEU A 274 -5.80 -7.53 -14.07
N PHE A 275 -6.56 -6.60 -13.49
CA PHE A 275 -6.04 -5.50 -12.67
C PHE A 275 -6.50 -5.68 -11.22
N GLY A 276 -5.55 -5.62 -10.28
CA GLY A 276 -5.82 -5.70 -8.85
C GLY A 276 -5.28 -4.46 -8.13
N TYR A 277 -6.05 -3.96 -7.17
CA TYR A 277 -5.62 -2.93 -6.22
C TYR A 277 -5.76 -3.43 -4.79
N LEU A 278 -4.72 -3.23 -3.98
CA LEU A 278 -4.76 -3.51 -2.54
C LEU A 278 -3.72 -2.66 -1.80
N SER A 279 -3.88 -2.56 -0.47
CA SER A 279 -2.85 -2.00 0.42
C SER A 279 -2.25 -3.09 1.31
N ASP A 280 -1.06 -2.84 1.83
CA ASP A 280 -0.40 -3.77 2.76
C ASP A 280 -0.96 -3.69 4.19
N HIS A 281 -1.37 -2.51 4.65
CA HIS A 281 -2.07 -2.24 5.90
C HIS A 281 -2.73 -0.85 5.82
N GLY A 282 -3.44 -0.45 6.89
CA GLY A 282 -4.05 0.87 6.98
C GLY A 282 -3.26 1.86 7.84
N ASP A 283 -3.95 2.93 8.25
CA ASP A 283 -3.45 4.02 9.08
C ASP A 283 -4.54 4.50 10.04
N THR A 284 -4.20 4.73 11.30
CA THR A 284 -5.13 5.24 12.33
C THR A 284 -5.39 6.75 12.21
N VAL A 285 -4.45 7.50 11.64
CA VAL A 285 -4.52 8.95 11.37
C VAL A 285 -5.07 9.75 12.57
N GLY A 286 -4.50 9.53 13.76
CA GLY A 286 -4.88 10.23 15.00
C GLY A 286 -6.07 9.63 15.75
N GLU A 287 -6.69 8.55 15.29
CA GLU A 287 -7.68 7.81 16.10
C GLU A 287 -7.00 7.21 17.32
N HIS A 288 -7.63 7.31 18.49
CA HIS A 288 -7.05 6.93 19.79
C HIS A 288 -5.73 7.64 20.12
N GLY A 289 -5.45 8.79 19.53
CA GLY A 289 -4.16 9.49 19.65
C GLY A 289 -2.99 8.79 18.96
N ILE A 290 -3.26 7.81 18.11
CA ILE A 290 -2.27 6.97 17.41
C ILE A 290 -2.19 7.39 15.95
N TYR A 291 -0.96 7.43 15.41
CA TYR A 291 -0.68 7.71 14.00
C TYR A 291 0.05 6.53 13.36
N GLY A 292 -0.30 6.25 12.09
CA GLY A 292 0.25 5.10 11.39
C GLY A 292 -0.43 3.79 11.79
N LYS A 293 0.36 2.79 12.09
CA LYS A 293 0.00 1.36 12.19
C LYS A 293 0.49 0.74 13.50
N LYS A 294 0.74 -0.57 13.52
CA LYS A 294 1.17 -1.38 14.68
C LYS A 294 0.09 -1.61 15.73
N SER A 295 -1.17 -1.36 15.41
CA SER A 295 -2.32 -1.68 16.25
C SER A 295 -3.23 -2.66 15.53
N PHE A 296 -4.15 -3.31 16.28
CA PHE A 296 -5.19 -4.17 15.68
C PHE A 296 -6.55 -3.46 15.55
N PHE A 297 -6.53 -2.12 15.53
CA PHE A 297 -7.72 -1.35 15.20
C PHE A 297 -8.08 -1.50 13.71
N GLU A 298 -9.39 -1.43 13.42
CA GLU A 298 -9.93 -1.58 12.06
C GLU A 298 -9.19 -0.72 11.01
N LYS A 299 -8.87 0.54 11.37
CA LYS A 299 -8.14 1.43 10.47
C LYS A 299 -6.69 1.00 10.19
N SER A 300 -6.11 0.19 11.06
CA SER A 300 -4.74 -0.31 10.92
C SER A 300 -4.67 -1.65 10.18
N VAL A 301 -5.65 -2.55 10.42
CA VAL A 301 -5.61 -3.93 9.90
C VAL A 301 -6.46 -4.17 8.66
N ARG A 302 -7.55 -3.41 8.49
CA ARG A 302 -8.42 -3.53 7.33
C ARG A 302 -7.82 -2.81 6.14
N ILE A 303 -7.89 -3.44 4.96
CA ILE A 303 -7.29 -2.91 3.73
C ILE A 303 -8.33 -2.85 2.60
N PRO A 304 -8.21 -1.89 1.67
CA PRO A 304 -8.94 -1.97 0.41
C PRO A 304 -8.40 -3.12 -0.42
N MET A 305 -9.28 -3.88 -1.06
CA MET A 305 -8.90 -4.94 -2.00
C MET A 305 -9.95 -5.06 -3.09
N VAL A 306 -9.54 -4.88 -4.34
CA VAL A 306 -10.41 -4.89 -5.52
C VAL A 306 -9.70 -5.56 -6.68
N PHE A 307 -10.41 -6.40 -7.42
CA PHE A 307 -9.92 -6.99 -8.67
C PHE A 307 -10.93 -6.77 -9.78
N ALA A 308 -10.48 -6.40 -10.98
CA ALA A 308 -11.30 -6.22 -12.16
C ALA A 308 -10.62 -6.78 -13.40
N GLY A 309 -11.40 -7.29 -14.35
CA GLY A 309 -10.91 -7.81 -15.63
C GLY A 309 -11.29 -9.27 -15.91
N SER A 310 -10.64 -9.86 -16.90
CA SER A 310 -10.92 -11.20 -17.39
C SER A 310 -10.62 -12.26 -16.34
N GLY A 311 -11.58 -13.14 -16.10
CA GLY A 311 -11.45 -14.22 -15.10
C GLY A 311 -11.81 -13.83 -13.67
N VAL A 312 -12.05 -12.55 -13.42
CA VAL A 312 -12.75 -12.13 -12.21
C VAL A 312 -14.24 -12.41 -12.46
N TRP A 313 -14.73 -13.47 -11.87
CA TRP A 313 -16.18 -13.70 -11.84
C TRP A 313 -16.75 -12.53 -11.05
N ALA A 314 -17.76 -11.85 -11.62
CA ALA A 314 -18.61 -10.99 -10.84
C ALA A 314 -19.18 -11.89 -9.74
N LEU A 315 -18.54 -11.91 -8.59
CA LEU A 315 -19.10 -12.57 -7.42
C LEU A 315 -20.37 -11.78 -7.15
N VAL A 316 -21.50 -12.36 -7.59
CA VAL A 316 -22.82 -11.90 -7.16
C VAL A 316 -22.69 -11.70 -5.66
N PRO A 317 -23.02 -10.53 -5.12
CA PRO A 317 -22.87 -10.30 -3.69
C PRO A 317 -23.73 -11.34 -2.98
N HIS A 318 -23.11 -12.44 -2.57
CA HIS A 318 -23.70 -13.27 -1.56
C HIS A 318 -23.78 -12.38 -0.32
N LYS A 319 -25.01 -12.05 0.08
CA LYS A 319 -25.30 -11.47 1.40
C LYS A 319 -24.96 -12.49 2.48
N GLY A 320 -23.69 -12.80 2.58
CA GLY A 320 -23.09 -13.69 3.56
C GLY A 320 -21.67 -13.19 3.83
N HIS A 321 -21.38 -12.98 5.09
CA HIS A 321 -20.09 -12.54 5.58
C HIS A 321 -19.00 -13.55 5.20
N SER A 322 -18.35 -13.37 4.05
CA SER A 322 -17.13 -14.12 3.73
C SER A 322 -15.92 -13.26 4.17
N THR A 323 -15.43 -13.54 5.35
CA THR A 323 -14.12 -13.07 5.78
C THR A 323 -13.05 -13.78 4.95
N CYS A 324 -12.50 -13.09 3.96
CA CYS A 324 -11.29 -13.55 3.29
C CYS A 324 -10.10 -13.17 4.18
N GLN A 325 -9.62 -14.11 4.99
CA GLN A 325 -8.31 -14.00 5.59
C GLN A 325 -7.27 -14.21 4.49
N SER A 326 -6.34 -13.29 4.33
CA SER A 326 -5.26 -13.35 3.34
C SER A 326 -4.21 -14.44 3.60
N ALA A 327 -4.52 -15.40 4.46
CA ALA A 327 -3.72 -16.58 4.75
C ALA A 327 -4.62 -17.76 5.16
N GLY A 328 -5.30 -18.35 4.18
CA GLY A 328 -5.84 -19.68 4.34
C GLY A 328 -4.81 -20.71 3.87
N PRO A 329 -4.69 -21.87 4.52
CA PRO A 329 -3.74 -22.89 4.08
C PRO A 329 -4.15 -23.40 2.69
N TRP A 330 -3.25 -23.31 1.76
CA TRP A 330 -3.33 -24.07 0.52
C TRP A 330 -3.42 -25.56 0.90
N PRO A 331 -4.35 -26.34 0.32
CA PRO A 331 -4.40 -27.76 0.61
C PRO A 331 -3.09 -28.39 0.15
N HIS A 332 -2.31 -28.90 1.10
CA HIS A 332 -1.22 -29.82 0.83
C HIS A 332 -1.84 -31.06 0.16
N ARG A 333 -1.72 -31.18 -1.15
CA ARG A 333 -1.76 -32.50 -1.79
C ARG A 333 -0.34 -32.87 -2.18
N VAL A 334 0.08 -33.96 -1.61
CA VAL A 334 1.29 -34.77 -1.87
C VAL A 334 1.40 -35.10 -3.36
#